data_23bf6c0ebbda68f172f7ff7ba22581c7
#
_entry.id   23bf6c0ebbda68f172f7ff7ba22581c7
#
_cell.length_a   1.000
_cell.length_b   1.000
_cell.length_c   1.000
_cell.angle_alpha   90.00
_cell.angle_beta   90.00
_cell.angle_gamma   90.00
#
_symmetry.space_group_name_H-M   'P 1'
#
loop_
_entity.id
_entity.type
_entity.pdbx_description
1 polymer ?
#
loop_
_entity_poly.entity_id
_entity_poly.type
_entity_poly.pdbx_seq_one_letter_code
_entity_poly.pdbx_strand_id
1 'polypeptide(L)'
;APGHRWGIFPAVGGAWYVSHEKFFEPVQKVISTLKLRASYGRTGNDQLGETRFPYQEAMNTDAGGLNLGISGISNGNAQNWFGGLSENRAYYANLRWEIEDKTNIGFDLGLLNGQLDLSMDYFSNRRKDILITRNTVPSMSGLQSNPTQNYGIVSNKGVDGNLTFKQHVGGLNLTFRANYTYA
;
A
#
# COMPACT_ATOMS: atom_id res chain seq x y z
N ALA A 1 -2.19 17.67 4.72
CA ALA A 1 -3.08 18.84 4.81
C ALA A 1 -3.14 19.37 6.24
N PRO A 2 -3.57 20.59 6.49
CA PRO A 2 -3.86 21.07 7.83
C PRO A 2 -4.84 20.15 8.54
N GLY A 3 -4.60 19.80 9.82
CA GLY A 3 -5.41 18.83 10.58
C GLY A 3 -5.08 17.36 10.38
N HIS A 4 -4.34 16.98 9.34
CA HIS A 4 -3.98 15.59 9.03
C HIS A 4 -2.46 15.37 8.91
N ARG A 5 -1.66 16.14 9.67
CA ARG A 5 -0.19 16.06 9.62
C ARG A 5 0.38 14.86 10.38
N TRP A 6 -0.37 14.35 11.36
CA TRP A 6 0.05 13.27 12.24
C TRP A 6 -0.85 12.06 12.05
N GLY A 7 -0.28 10.87 12.05
CA GLY A 7 -0.97 9.61 12.04
C GLY A 7 -0.49 8.73 13.19
N ILE A 8 -1.39 7.92 13.76
CA ILE A 8 -1.06 6.91 14.77
C ILE A 8 -1.23 5.55 14.11
N PHE A 9 -0.14 4.77 14.09
CA PHE A 9 -0.07 3.49 13.40
C PHE A 9 0.31 2.38 14.39
N PRO A 10 -0.66 1.89 15.19
CA PRO A 10 -0.41 0.85 16.18
C PRO A 10 -0.15 -0.49 15.51
N ALA A 11 0.70 -1.30 16.15
CA ALA A 11 0.91 -2.69 15.80
C ALA A 11 1.01 -3.54 17.06
N VAL A 12 0.45 -4.74 17.01
CA VAL A 12 0.52 -5.73 18.08
C VAL A 12 0.73 -7.11 17.47
N GLY A 13 1.54 -7.92 18.11
CA GLY A 13 1.77 -9.29 17.70
C GLY A 13 2.07 -10.18 18.90
N GLY A 14 1.74 -11.44 18.75
CA GLY A 14 2.01 -12.46 19.75
C GLY A 14 2.36 -13.79 19.11
N ALA A 15 3.09 -14.60 19.85
CA ALA A 15 3.43 -15.95 19.46
C ALA A 15 3.34 -16.86 20.68
N TRP A 16 2.84 -18.07 20.47
CA TRP A 16 2.71 -19.08 21.49
C TRP A 16 3.39 -20.38 21.06
N TYR A 17 4.36 -20.82 21.84
CA TYR A 17 5.00 -22.12 21.66
C TYR A 17 4.18 -23.19 22.35
N VAL A 18 3.22 -23.76 21.64
CA VAL A 18 2.36 -24.85 22.15
C VAL A 18 3.19 -26.07 22.52
N SER A 19 4.26 -26.35 21.77
CA SER A 19 5.16 -27.48 22.02
C SER A 19 5.94 -27.38 23.35
N HIS A 20 5.97 -26.22 24.02
CA HIS A 20 6.62 -26.07 25.31
C HIS A 20 5.66 -26.29 26.51
N GLU A 21 4.38 -26.52 26.22
CA GLU A 21 3.37 -26.74 27.24
C GLU A 21 3.37 -28.21 27.74
N LYS A 22 3.14 -28.41 29.04
CA LYS A 22 3.15 -29.74 29.64
C LYS A 22 2.15 -30.70 29.00
N PHE A 23 0.97 -30.22 28.59
CA PHE A 23 -0.04 -31.05 27.94
C PHE A 23 0.40 -31.57 26.54
N PHE A 24 1.45 -30.97 25.97
CA PHE A 24 1.95 -31.35 24.64
C PHE A 24 3.01 -32.46 24.68
N GLU A 25 3.57 -32.77 25.87
CA GLU A 25 4.63 -33.79 26.03
C GLU A 25 4.36 -35.14 25.32
N PRO A 26 3.13 -35.72 25.37
CA PRO A 26 2.88 -37.01 24.72
C PRO A 26 3.05 -36.96 23.21
N VAL A 27 2.86 -35.78 22.57
CA VAL A 27 2.87 -35.57 21.13
C VAL A 27 4.25 -35.13 20.62
N GLN A 28 5.14 -34.68 21.51
CA GLN A 28 6.49 -34.17 21.17
C GLN A 28 7.36 -35.19 20.42
N LYS A 29 7.10 -36.50 20.59
CA LYS A 29 7.82 -37.55 19.85
C LYS A 29 7.62 -37.48 18.33
N VAL A 30 6.50 -36.91 17.89
CA VAL A 30 6.15 -36.77 16.46
C VAL A 30 6.26 -35.31 16.00
N ILE A 31 5.72 -34.41 16.83
CA ILE A 31 5.72 -32.96 16.58
C ILE A 31 6.76 -32.32 17.49
N SER A 32 7.94 -32.05 16.97
CA SER A 32 9.04 -31.49 17.72
C SER A 32 8.83 -30.01 18.05
N THR A 33 8.13 -29.29 17.18
CA THR A 33 7.86 -27.86 17.34
C THR A 33 6.46 -27.52 16.84
N LEU A 34 5.68 -26.83 17.64
CA LEU A 34 4.43 -26.19 17.23
C LEU A 34 4.39 -24.78 17.83
N LYS A 35 4.45 -23.79 16.97
CA LYS A 35 4.37 -22.38 17.33
C LYS A 35 3.23 -21.71 16.55
N LEU A 36 2.33 -21.07 17.25
CA LEU A 36 1.28 -20.24 16.66
C LEU A 36 1.71 -18.77 16.70
N ARG A 37 1.36 -18.04 15.66
CA ARG A 37 1.68 -16.62 15.50
C ARG A 37 0.44 -15.86 15.08
N ALA A 38 0.25 -14.67 15.64
CA ALA A 38 -0.75 -13.73 15.17
C ALA A 38 -0.24 -12.32 15.30
N SER A 39 -0.49 -11.50 14.29
CA SER A 39 -0.17 -10.07 14.32
C SER A 39 -1.25 -9.26 13.63
N TYR A 40 -1.46 -8.07 14.16
CA TYR A 40 -2.26 -7.03 13.55
C TYR A 40 -1.48 -5.72 13.60
N GLY A 41 -1.44 -5.00 12.50
CA GLY A 41 -0.75 -3.72 12.44
C GLY A 41 -1.40 -2.78 11.45
N ARG A 42 -1.32 -1.51 11.76
CA ARG A 42 -1.70 -0.42 10.86
C ARG A 42 -0.44 0.29 10.40
N THR A 43 -0.32 0.54 9.12
CA THR A 43 0.74 1.35 8.52
C THR A 43 0.15 2.54 7.78
N GLY A 44 0.86 3.64 7.75
CA GLY A 44 0.49 4.83 7.00
C GLY A 44 1.51 5.13 5.91
N ASN A 45 1.03 5.68 4.81
CA ASN A 45 1.85 6.17 3.72
C ASN A 45 1.44 7.60 3.39
N ASP A 46 2.40 8.51 3.36
CA ASP A 46 2.22 9.93 3.02
C ASP A 46 2.85 10.30 1.68
N GLN A 47 3.27 9.32 0.89
CA GLN A 47 3.89 9.56 -0.40
C GLN A 47 2.87 10.10 -1.39
N LEU A 48 2.99 11.38 -1.71
CA LEU A 48 2.08 12.12 -2.59
C LEU A 48 2.57 12.18 -4.06
N GLY A 49 3.57 11.38 -4.40
CA GLY A 49 4.26 11.47 -5.70
C GLY A 49 5.09 12.75 -5.81
N GLU A 50 5.20 13.28 -7.03
CA GLU A 50 6.00 14.48 -7.31
C GLU A 50 5.30 15.80 -6.94
N THR A 51 4.01 15.75 -6.61
CA THR A 51 3.22 16.94 -6.35
C THR A 51 3.42 17.44 -4.92
N ARG A 52 4.08 18.58 -4.77
CA ARG A 52 4.15 19.28 -3.48
C ARG A 52 2.83 20.01 -3.19
N PHE A 53 2.37 19.96 -1.93
CA PHE A 53 1.20 20.68 -1.43
C PHE A 53 -0.09 20.49 -2.27
N PRO A 54 -0.53 19.24 -2.55
CA PRO A 54 -1.72 19.00 -3.37
C PRO A 54 -3.03 19.49 -2.72
N TYR A 55 -2.97 19.92 -1.46
CA TYR A 55 -4.06 20.53 -0.72
C TYR A 55 -4.17 22.06 -0.91
N GLN A 56 -3.24 22.66 -1.68
CA GLN A 56 -3.29 24.06 -2.06
C GLN A 56 -3.83 24.22 -3.46
N GLU A 57 -4.62 25.27 -3.66
CA GLU A 57 -5.08 25.68 -4.96
C GLU A 57 -3.92 26.12 -5.85
N ALA A 58 -3.93 25.70 -7.10
CA ALA A 58 -2.93 26.09 -8.08
C ALA A 58 -3.63 26.81 -9.23
N MET A 59 -3.50 28.12 -9.27
CA MET A 59 -3.99 28.98 -10.35
C MET A 59 -2.88 29.25 -11.34
N ASN A 60 -3.18 29.12 -12.63
CA ASN A 60 -2.32 29.60 -13.70
C ASN A 60 -2.79 31.01 -14.09
N THR A 61 -1.94 31.99 -13.86
CA THR A 61 -2.20 33.40 -14.17
C THR A 61 -1.80 33.79 -15.60
N ASP A 62 -1.16 32.85 -16.32
CA ASP A 62 -0.75 33.02 -17.71
C ASP A 62 -1.33 31.88 -18.56
N ALA A 63 -2.58 31.55 -18.32
CA ALA A 63 -3.30 30.56 -19.11
C ALA A 63 -3.65 31.16 -20.48
N GLY A 64 -3.87 30.26 -21.45
CA GLY A 64 -4.31 30.66 -22.78
C GLY A 64 -5.41 31.71 -22.71
N GLY A 65 -5.19 32.81 -23.37
CA GLY A 65 -6.05 33.99 -23.33
C GLY A 65 -6.91 34.17 -24.56
N LEU A 66 -7.55 35.30 -24.61
CA LEU A 66 -8.40 35.71 -25.75
C LEU A 66 -7.73 36.82 -26.55
N ASN A 67 -7.80 36.75 -27.86
CA ASN A 67 -7.41 37.86 -28.73
C ASN A 67 -8.58 38.81 -28.84
N LEU A 68 -8.50 39.95 -28.18
CA LEU A 68 -9.56 40.99 -28.18
C LEU A 68 -9.23 42.14 -29.12
N GLY A 69 -9.16 41.85 -30.39
CA GLY A 69 -9.05 42.85 -31.44
C GLY A 69 -7.64 43.11 -31.97
N ILE A 70 -7.57 43.97 -32.99
CA ILE A 70 -6.34 44.35 -33.66
C ILE A 70 -5.91 45.71 -33.10
N SER A 71 -4.79 45.75 -32.42
CA SER A 71 -4.17 47.02 -31.98
C SER A 71 -2.91 47.25 -32.84
N GLY A 72 -3.01 48.14 -33.79
CA GLY A 72 -1.89 48.68 -34.53
C GLY A 72 -1.09 47.65 -35.35
N ILE A 73 -1.14 47.70 -36.65
CA ILE A 73 -0.36 46.85 -37.52
C ILE A 73 1.10 47.31 -37.53
N SER A 74 1.95 46.67 -36.78
CA SER A 74 3.39 46.71 -37.00
C SER A 74 3.83 45.31 -37.41
N ASN A 75 4.27 45.11 -38.61
CA ASN A 75 4.80 43.88 -39.18
C ASN A 75 3.83 42.69 -39.30
N GLY A 76 2.53 42.90 -39.50
CA GLY A 76 1.58 41.82 -39.85
C GLY A 76 1.13 40.91 -38.68
N ASN A 77 1.64 41.12 -37.49
CA ASN A 77 1.30 40.33 -36.32
C ASN A 77 0.85 41.24 -35.17
N ALA A 78 -0.35 41.83 -35.28
CA ALA A 78 -0.94 42.59 -34.18
C ALA A 78 -1.95 41.73 -33.48
N GLN A 79 -1.56 41.14 -32.39
CA GLN A 79 -2.45 40.40 -31.52
C GLN A 79 -2.43 41.01 -30.15
N ASN A 80 -3.52 41.63 -29.74
CA ASN A 80 -3.76 41.98 -28.32
C ASN A 80 -4.18 40.74 -27.59
N TRP A 81 -3.19 39.98 -27.16
CA TRP A 81 -3.40 38.81 -26.39
C TRP A 81 -3.54 39.17 -24.91
N PHE A 82 -4.70 38.89 -24.36
CA PHE A 82 -4.94 39.02 -22.90
C PHE A 82 -4.84 37.66 -22.26
N GLY A 83 -3.84 37.46 -21.40
CA GLY A 83 -3.68 36.23 -20.63
C GLY A 83 -4.90 35.96 -19.77
N GLY A 84 -5.33 34.71 -19.78
CA GLY A 84 -6.46 34.24 -18.96
C GLY A 84 -6.01 33.72 -17.61
N LEU A 85 -6.97 33.59 -16.70
CA LEU A 85 -6.82 32.84 -15.48
C LEU A 85 -7.44 31.45 -15.68
N SER A 86 -6.74 30.41 -15.30
CA SER A 86 -7.32 29.06 -15.23
C SER A 86 -6.95 28.35 -13.95
N GLU A 87 -7.86 27.56 -13.44
CA GLU A 87 -7.56 26.64 -12.37
C GLU A 87 -6.75 25.47 -12.93
N ASN A 88 -5.47 25.42 -12.56
CA ASN A 88 -4.55 24.43 -13.09
C ASN A 88 -4.90 23.04 -12.54
N ARG A 89 -5.35 23.00 -11.30
CA ARG A 89 -5.71 21.78 -10.58
C ARG A 89 -6.67 22.10 -9.44
N ALA A 90 -7.79 21.39 -9.38
CA ALA A 90 -8.67 21.44 -8.23
C ALA A 90 -7.92 20.96 -6.97
N TYR A 91 -7.98 21.76 -5.91
CA TYR A 91 -7.36 21.38 -4.64
C TYR A 91 -8.20 20.38 -3.86
N TYR A 92 -7.55 19.60 -3.01
CA TYR A 92 -8.21 18.67 -2.12
C TYR A 92 -7.87 18.96 -0.66
N ALA A 93 -8.75 19.71 0.01
CA ALA A 93 -8.55 20.19 1.39
C ALA A 93 -8.44 19.04 2.42
N ASN A 94 -9.13 17.92 2.17
CA ASN A 94 -9.21 16.77 3.07
C ASN A 94 -8.16 15.68 2.78
N LEU A 95 -7.00 16.06 2.27
CA LEU A 95 -5.91 15.13 2.01
C LEU A 95 -5.47 14.43 3.31
N ARG A 96 -5.50 13.10 3.32
CA ARG A 96 -5.16 12.23 4.45
C ARG A 96 -4.05 11.26 4.08
N TRP A 97 -3.52 10.60 5.12
CA TRP A 97 -2.66 9.45 4.99
C TRP A 97 -3.41 8.29 4.32
N GLU A 98 -2.73 7.61 3.43
CA GLU A 98 -3.12 6.29 2.99
C GLU A 98 -2.86 5.32 4.15
N ILE A 99 -3.84 4.49 4.49
CA ILE A 99 -3.79 3.59 5.64
C ILE A 99 -3.91 2.16 5.16
N GLU A 100 -3.02 1.30 5.66
CA GLU A 100 -3.10 -0.14 5.42
C GLU A 100 -3.22 -0.89 6.74
N ASP A 101 -4.33 -1.62 6.90
CA ASP A 101 -4.56 -2.57 7.98
C ASP A 101 -4.05 -3.95 7.54
N LYS A 102 -3.08 -4.49 8.29
CA LYS A 102 -2.43 -5.79 8.02
C LYS A 102 -2.76 -6.76 9.12
N THR A 103 -3.27 -7.95 8.75
CA THR A 103 -3.50 -9.07 9.66
C THR A 103 -2.73 -10.26 9.14
N ASN A 104 -1.96 -10.91 10.01
CA ASN A 104 -1.25 -12.14 9.70
C ASN A 104 -1.49 -13.14 10.82
N ILE A 105 -1.85 -14.38 10.46
CA ILE A 105 -2.04 -15.50 11.37
C ILE A 105 -1.30 -16.69 10.76
N GLY A 106 -0.37 -17.26 11.50
CA GLY A 106 0.44 -18.35 11.00
C GLY A 106 0.81 -19.36 12.05
N PHE A 107 1.37 -20.47 11.60
CA PHE A 107 1.96 -21.49 12.46
C PHE A 107 3.27 -22.02 11.88
N ASP A 108 4.15 -22.42 12.77
CA ASP A 108 5.38 -23.14 12.47
C ASP A 108 5.28 -24.54 13.06
N LEU A 109 5.45 -25.57 12.25
CA LEU A 109 5.35 -26.96 12.60
C LEU A 109 6.65 -27.68 12.26
N GLY A 110 7.32 -28.22 13.26
CA GLY A 110 8.48 -29.09 13.11
C GLY A 110 8.09 -30.54 13.37
N LEU A 111 8.39 -31.43 12.45
CA LEU A 111 8.11 -32.84 12.52
C LEU A 111 9.41 -33.67 12.43
N LEU A 112 9.33 -34.94 12.86
CA LEU A 112 10.42 -35.90 12.70
C LEU A 112 11.75 -35.39 13.29
N ASN A 113 11.72 -34.90 14.52
CA ASN A 113 12.88 -34.31 15.20
C ASN A 113 13.58 -33.18 14.42
N GLY A 114 12.81 -32.34 13.72
CA GLY A 114 13.33 -31.21 12.95
C GLY A 114 13.84 -31.56 11.55
N GLN A 115 13.54 -32.74 11.06
CA GLN A 115 13.82 -33.10 9.65
C GLN A 115 12.83 -32.42 8.70
N LEU A 116 11.59 -32.23 9.13
CA LEU A 116 10.54 -31.57 8.34
C LEU A 116 10.05 -30.34 9.06
N ASP A 117 10.28 -29.16 8.47
CA ASP A 117 9.82 -27.89 8.96
C ASP A 117 8.78 -27.32 7.97
N LEU A 118 7.57 -27.05 8.45
CA LEU A 118 6.47 -26.43 7.71
C LEU A 118 6.09 -25.11 8.39
N SER A 119 6.09 -24.03 7.64
CA SER A 119 5.57 -22.73 8.08
C SER A 119 4.45 -22.31 7.15
N MET A 120 3.31 -21.92 7.70
CA MET A 120 2.19 -21.40 6.92
C MET A 120 1.63 -20.15 7.56
N ASP A 121 1.33 -19.16 6.71
CA ASP A 121 0.76 -17.87 7.09
C ASP A 121 -0.47 -17.56 6.25
N TYR A 122 -1.54 -17.14 6.89
CA TYR A 122 -2.67 -16.48 6.26
C TYR A 122 -2.51 -14.98 6.47
N PHE A 123 -2.55 -14.21 5.39
CA PHE A 123 -2.48 -12.76 5.43
C PHE A 123 -3.75 -12.12 4.88
N SER A 124 -4.14 -11.00 5.47
CA SER A 124 -5.23 -10.14 4.99
C SER A 124 -4.82 -8.69 5.15
N ASN A 125 -4.63 -8.01 4.03
CA ASN A 125 -4.23 -6.61 3.96
C ASN A 125 -5.37 -5.81 3.35
N ARG A 126 -5.74 -4.72 4.00
CA ARG A 126 -6.75 -3.79 3.49
C ARG A 126 -6.19 -2.38 3.50
N ARG A 127 -5.97 -1.85 2.31
CA ARG A 127 -5.49 -0.50 2.07
C ARG A 127 -6.66 0.41 1.75
N LYS A 128 -6.75 1.55 2.45
CA LYS A 128 -7.81 2.55 2.35
C LYS A 128 -7.21 3.92 2.11
N ASP A 129 -8.07 4.86 1.71
CA ASP A 129 -7.69 6.24 1.48
C ASP A 129 -6.54 6.38 0.47
N ILE A 130 -6.46 5.45 -0.50
CA ILE A 130 -5.47 5.51 -1.58
C ILE A 130 -5.75 6.75 -2.41
N LEU A 131 -4.70 7.51 -2.69
CA LEU A 131 -4.78 8.70 -3.49
C LEU A 131 -4.95 8.33 -4.97
N ILE A 132 -6.11 8.61 -5.53
CA ILE A 132 -6.46 8.27 -6.91
C ILE A 132 -6.96 9.50 -7.65
N THR A 133 -6.51 9.69 -8.90
CA THR A 133 -7.03 10.73 -9.79
C THR A 133 -8.44 10.37 -10.24
N ARG A 134 -9.37 11.29 -10.05
CA ARG A 134 -10.78 11.10 -10.35
C ARG A 134 -11.08 11.38 -11.82
N ASN A 135 -11.08 10.36 -12.66
CA ASN A 135 -11.32 10.48 -14.10
C ASN A 135 -12.80 10.61 -14.50
N THR A 136 -13.71 10.67 -13.52
CA THR A 136 -15.16 10.83 -13.75
C THR A 136 -15.62 12.28 -13.84
N VAL A 137 -14.69 13.25 -13.73
CA VAL A 137 -15.00 14.67 -13.87
C VAL A 137 -15.14 14.99 -15.35
N PRO A 138 -16.28 15.56 -15.81
CA PRO A 138 -16.47 15.92 -17.20
C PRO A 138 -15.48 17.00 -17.65
N SER A 139 -15.00 16.91 -18.88
CA SER A 139 -14.06 17.89 -19.46
C SER A 139 -14.63 19.31 -19.53
N MET A 140 -15.96 19.44 -19.60
CA MET A 140 -16.64 20.74 -19.59
C MET A 140 -16.57 21.49 -18.25
N SER A 141 -16.03 20.86 -17.18
CA SER A 141 -15.83 21.51 -15.88
C SER A 141 -14.77 22.63 -15.90
N GLY A 142 -14.01 22.74 -16.98
CA GLY A 142 -12.96 23.76 -17.13
C GLY A 142 -11.66 23.47 -16.40
N LEU A 143 -11.55 22.33 -15.71
CA LEU A 143 -10.32 21.90 -15.05
C LEU A 143 -9.30 21.43 -16.08
N GLN A 144 -8.06 21.88 -15.98
CA GLN A 144 -6.97 21.42 -16.82
C GLN A 144 -6.47 20.03 -16.42
N SER A 145 -6.59 19.67 -15.15
CA SER A 145 -6.28 18.35 -14.64
C SER A 145 -7.32 17.85 -13.65
N ASN A 146 -7.59 16.56 -13.67
CA ASN A 146 -8.56 15.94 -12.78
C ASN A 146 -8.07 15.97 -11.31
N PRO A 147 -8.99 16.22 -10.34
CA PRO A 147 -8.63 16.21 -8.93
C PRO A 147 -8.22 14.85 -8.45
N THR A 148 -7.22 14.81 -7.59
CA THR A 148 -6.75 13.61 -6.91
C THR A 148 -7.31 13.58 -5.50
N GLN A 149 -7.94 12.47 -5.10
CA GLN A 149 -8.65 12.33 -3.82
C GLN A 149 -8.34 11.00 -3.13
N ASN A 150 -8.44 10.96 -1.80
CA ASN A 150 -8.29 9.75 -1.00
C ASN A 150 -9.62 8.96 -0.98
N TYR A 151 -9.84 8.08 -1.96
CA TYR A 151 -11.05 7.24 -1.97
C TYR A 151 -10.82 5.81 -2.46
N GLY A 152 -9.63 5.49 -2.90
CA GLY A 152 -9.31 4.13 -3.33
C GLY A 152 -9.27 3.15 -2.16
N ILE A 153 -9.79 1.95 -2.38
CA ILE A 153 -9.73 0.84 -1.44
C ILE A 153 -9.25 -0.38 -2.21
N VAL A 154 -8.23 -1.04 -1.67
CA VAL A 154 -7.69 -2.31 -2.18
C VAL A 154 -7.64 -3.31 -1.04
N SER A 155 -8.07 -4.53 -1.30
CA SER A 155 -7.94 -5.65 -0.36
C SER A 155 -7.18 -6.77 -1.03
N ASN A 156 -6.21 -7.32 -0.31
CA ASN A 156 -5.42 -8.47 -0.70
C ASN A 156 -5.43 -9.48 0.45
N LYS A 157 -5.72 -10.74 0.15
CA LYS A 157 -5.71 -11.84 1.13
C LYS A 157 -5.12 -13.07 0.46
N GLY A 158 -4.42 -13.85 1.24
CA GLY A 158 -3.81 -15.04 0.70
C GLY A 158 -3.24 -15.94 1.77
N VAL A 159 -2.60 -16.99 1.29
CA VAL A 159 -1.87 -17.96 2.10
C VAL A 159 -0.49 -18.11 1.50
N ASP A 160 0.53 -18.08 2.34
CA ASP A 160 1.88 -18.46 1.97
C ASP A 160 2.40 -19.57 2.87
N GLY A 161 3.22 -20.41 2.29
CA GLY A 161 3.78 -21.56 2.97
C GLY A 161 5.20 -21.86 2.54
N ASN A 162 5.97 -22.37 3.47
CA ASN A 162 7.34 -22.80 3.27
C ASN A 162 7.52 -24.19 3.88
N LEU A 163 8.02 -25.11 3.08
CA LEU A 163 8.36 -26.48 3.49
C LEU A 163 9.86 -26.70 3.35
N THR A 164 10.50 -27.13 4.43
CA THR A 164 11.91 -27.53 4.41
C THR A 164 12.03 -28.96 4.89
N PHE A 165 12.61 -29.82 4.08
CA PHE A 165 12.92 -31.22 4.42
C PHE A 165 14.42 -31.43 4.42
N LYS A 166 14.95 -31.96 5.52
CA LYS A 166 16.37 -32.24 5.74
C LYS A 166 16.57 -33.72 5.96
N GLN A 167 17.43 -34.33 5.17
CA GLN A 167 17.76 -35.75 5.28
C GLN A 167 19.26 -35.93 5.26
N HIS A 168 19.75 -36.79 6.16
CA HIS A 168 21.15 -37.25 6.18
C HIS A 168 21.25 -38.67 5.63
N VAL A 169 22.01 -38.85 4.56
CA VAL A 169 22.19 -40.17 3.89
C VAL A 169 23.67 -40.39 3.63
N GLY A 170 24.29 -41.37 4.30
CA GLY A 170 25.62 -41.83 4.00
C GLY A 170 26.73 -40.76 3.99
N GLY A 171 26.64 -39.76 4.88
CA GLY A 171 27.60 -38.63 4.93
C GLY A 171 27.21 -37.40 4.09
N LEU A 172 26.12 -37.48 3.33
CA LEU A 172 25.56 -36.35 2.58
C LEU A 172 24.40 -35.73 3.34
N ASN A 173 24.38 -34.38 3.45
CA ASN A 173 23.26 -33.62 3.96
C ASN A 173 22.42 -33.10 2.80
N LEU A 174 21.24 -33.66 2.61
CA LEU A 174 20.29 -33.26 1.60
C LEU A 174 19.26 -32.30 2.23
N THR A 175 19.03 -31.17 1.59
CA THR A 175 17.99 -30.21 2.01
C THR A 175 17.11 -29.88 0.81
N PHE A 176 15.83 -30.20 0.93
CA PHE A 176 14.80 -29.83 -0.03
C PHE A 176 13.98 -28.67 0.53
N ARG A 177 13.69 -27.66 -0.29
CA ARG A 177 12.86 -26.51 0.07
C ARG A 177 11.81 -26.26 -1.00
N ALA A 178 10.59 -26.02 -0.56
CA ALA A 178 9.48 -25.65 -1.42
C ALA A 178 8.72 -24.47 -0.81
N ASN A 179 8.35 -23.50 -1.65
CA ASN A 179 7.55 -22.36 -1.27
C ASN A 179 6.24 -22.38 -2.06
N TYR A 180 5.16 -21.97 -1.42
CA TYR A 180 3.84 -21.84 -2.03
C TYR A 180 3.23 -20.52 -1.60
N THR A 181 2.68 -19.76 -2.55
CA THR A 181 1.93 -18.53 -2.28
C THR A 181 0.69 -18.51 -3.17
N TYR A 182 -0.44 -18.21 -2.55
CA TYR A 182 -1.71 -17.98 -3.23
C TYR A 182 -2.36 -16.71 -2.67
N ALA A 183 -2.73 -15.75 -3.57
CA ALA A 183 -3.33 -14.47 -3.22
C ALA A 183 -4.49 -14.10 -4.16
#